data_9075b0870309ab8805192d17449c750d
#
_entry.id   9075b0870309ab8805192d17449c750d
#
_cell.length_a   1.000
_cell.length_b   1.000
_cell.length_c   1.000
_cell.angle_alpha   90.00
_cell.angle_beta   90.00
_cell.angle_gamma   90.00
#
_symmetry.space_group_name_H-M   'P 1'
#
loop_
_entity.id
_entity.type
_entity.pdbx_description
1 polymer ?
#
loop_
_entity_poly.entity_id
_entity_poly.type
_entity_poly.pdbx_seq_one_letter_code
_entity_poly.pdbx_strand_id
1 'polypeptide(L)'
;MITVFGYLGSPRPALVDAAASATLVVGGRRHLDALAVPEERRVVLGRIDPAIEAIRALPEGADVVVVASGDPLFYGVVRRLRAAGLALRVVPEVGSLQAAFAAVALPWDDALLVSAHGNDPAPSLAACRAHPKVGLLTDPRTGLPQIVEATAGLGRSYVLAERLGESDERVRVLTEDEARAIVPAQPHVVLVLAHHPDDPAALGEQHPLAGGPREDLA
;
A
#
# COMPACT_ATOMS: atom_id res chain seq x y z
N MET A 1 -8.29 -2.50 -24.14
CA MET A 1 -6.96 -2.48 -23.42
C MET A 1 -7.20 -2.52 -21.92
N ILE A 2 -6.35 -3.22 -21.11
CA ILE A 2 -6.52 -3.25 -19.64
C ILE A 2 -5.50 -2.31 -19.00
N THR A 3 -5.98 -1.25 -18.32
CA THR A 3 -5.10 -0.32 -17.60
C THR A 3 -5.36 -0.44 -16.09
N VAL A 4 -4.31 -0.68 -15.33
CA VAL A 4 -4.34 -0.76 -13.87
C VAL A 4 -3.83 0.55 -13.30
N PHE A 5 -4.68 1.28 -12.59
CA PHE A 5 -4.34 2.53 -11.92
C PHE A 5 -4.14 2.32 -10.43
N GLY A 6 -3.10 2.95 -9.90
CA GLY A 6 -2.99 3.20 -8.48
C GLY A 6 -3.94 4.30 -8.01
N TYR A 7 -4.33 4.25 -6.75
CA TYR A 7 -5.23 5.21 -6.13
C TYR A 7 -4.83 5.46 -4.67
N LEU A 8 -4.57 6.73 -4.35
CA LEU A 8 -4.37 7.17 -2.97
C LEU A 8 -5.06 8.51 -2.78
N GLY A 9 -6.03 8.56 -1.87
CA GLY A 9 -6.81 9.77 -1.59
C GLY A 9 -7.78 10.15 -2.70
N SER A 10 -7.46 11.17 -3.48
CA SER A 10 -8.30 11.67 -4.58
C SER A 10 -7.90 11.06 -5.92
N PRO A 11 -8.87 10.76 -6.81
CA PRO A 11 -8.54 10.23 -8.13
C PRO A 11 -7.88 11.29 -9.00
N ARG A 12 -6.82 10.92 -9.69
CA ARG A 12 -6.19 11.79 -10.70
C ARG A 12 -7.10 11.98 -11.91
N PRO A 13 -7.06 13.13 -12.61
CA PRO A 13 -7.88 13.38 -13.80
C PRO A 13 -7.81 12.24 -14.84
N ALA A 14 -6.61 11.72 -15.12
CA ALA A 14 -6.44 10.63 -16.07
C ALA A 14 -7.17 9.33 -15.66
N LEU A 15 -7.32 9.05 -14.37
CA LEU A 15 -8.12 7.93 -13.87
C LEU A 15 -9.61 8.20 -14.03
N VAL A 16 -10.05 9.43 -13.73
CA VAL A 16 -11.46 9.84 -13.90
C VAL A 16 -11.88 9.70 -15.35
N ASP A 17 -11.09 10.23 -16.28
CA ASP A 17 -11.37 10.16 -17.73
C ASP A 17 -11.39 8.72 -18.23
N ALA A 18 -10.41 7.91 -17.81
CA ALA A 18 -10.35 6.50 -18.19
C ALA A 18 -11.55 5.71 -17.64
N ALA A 19 -11.95 5.93 -16.39
CA ALA A 19 -13.09 5.25 -15.78
C ALA A 19 -14.43 5.67 -16.42
N ALA A 20 -14.55 6.93 -16.82
CA ALA A 20 -15.74 7.43 -17.51
C ALA A 20 -15.97 6.76 -18.87
N SER A 21 -14.90 6.46 -19.60
CA SER A 21 -14.96 5.87 -20.96
C SER A 21 -14.83 4.35 -20.99
N ALA A 22 -14.36 3.69 -19.92
CA ALA A 22 -14.14 2.25 -19.88
C ALA A 22 -15.42 1.43 -20.04
N THR A 23 -15.32 0.30 -20.75
CA THR A 23 -16.38 -0.71 -20.83
C THR A 23 -16.63 -1.38 -19.47
N LEU A 24 -15.58 -1.59 -18.69
CA LEU A 24 -15.64 -2.19 -17.36
C LEU A 24 -14.65 -1.51 -16.42
N VAL A 25 -15.09 -1.23 -15.19
CA VAL A 25 -14.22 -0.73 -14.11
C VAL A 25 -14.23 -1.72 -12.94
N VAL A 26 -13.06 -2.20 -12.58
CA VAL A 26 -12.84 -3.14 -11.46
C VAL A 26 -12.14 -2.40 -10.33
N GLY A 27 -12.66 -2.47 -9.12
CA GLY A 27 -12.02 -1.81 -7.98
C GLY A 27 -12.72 -2.07 -6.65
N GLY A 28 -12.11 -1.65 -5.55
CA GLY A 28 -12.79 -1.65 -4.26
C GLY A 28 -14.02 -0.74 -4.30
N ARG A 29 -15.07 -1.08 -3.56
CA ARG A 29 -16.34 -0.33 -3.53
C ARG A 29 -16.11 1.17 -3.38
N ARG A 30 -15.30 1.60 -2.40
CA ARG A 30 -15.01 3.01 -2.15
C ARG A 30 -14.41 3.73 -3.38
N HIS A 31 -13.56 3.04 -4.16
CA HIS A 31 -12.95 3.62 -5.36
C HIS A 31 -13.97 3.78 -6.48
N LEU A 32 -14.83 2.75 -6.67
CA LEU A 32 -15.89 2.78 -7.67
C LEU A 32 -16.93 3.86 -7.37
N ASP A 33 -17.25 4.06 -6.09
CA ASP A 33 -18.16 5.11 -5.64
C ASP A 33 -17.54 6.50 -5.82
N ALA A 34 -16.27 6.68 -5.46
CA ALA A 34 -15.53 7.95 -5.65
C ALA A 34 -15.39 8.34 -7.13
N LEU A 35 -15.36 7.34 -8.04
CA LEU A 35 -15.32 7.55 -9.49
C LEU A 35 -16.72 7.61 -10.13
N ALA A 36 -17.79 7.54 -9.33
CA ALA A 36 -19.18 7.53 -9.79
C ALA A 36 -19.43 6.48 -10.91
N VAL A 37 -18.80 5.31 -10.83
CA VAL A 37 -18.94 4.25 -11.83
C VAL A 37 -20.36 3.66 -11.74
N PRO A 38 -21.15 3.60 -12.84
CA PRO A 38 -22.47 2.98 -12.84
C PRO A 38 -22.43 1.48 -12.53
N GLU A 39 -23.50 0.93 -11.91
CA GLU A 39 -23.56 -0.48 -11.47
C GLU A 39 -23.32 -1.47 -12.63
N GLU A 40 -23.85 -1.17 -13.81
CA GLU A 40 -23.74 -2.02 -15.01
C GLU A 40 -22.32 -2.11 -15.57
N ARG A 41 -21.43 -1.20 -15.17
CA ARG A 41 -20.05 -1.15 -15.63
C ARG A 41 -19.04 -1.44 -14.53
N ARG A 42 -19.48 -1.83 -13.30
CA ARG A 42 -18.57 -2.06 -12.19
C ARG A 42 -18.45 -3.52 -11.79
N VAL A 43 -17.24 -3.91 -11.41
CA VAL A 43 -16.98 -5.14 -10.66
C VAL A 43 -16.31 -4.79 -9.35
N VAL A 44 -16.98 -5.03 -8.24
CA VAL A 44 -16.43 -4.80 -6.91
C VAL A 44 -15.36 -5.84 -6.61
N LEU A 45 -14.13 -5.41 -6.42
CA LEU A 45 -13.01 -6.27 -6.14
C LEU A 45 -13.10 -6.82 -4.70
N GLY A 46 -13.30 -8.12 -4.62
CA GLY A 46 -13.11 -8.95 -3.44
C GLY A 46 -12.09 -10.03 -3.78
N ARG A 47 -12.56 -11.27 -4.10
CA ARG A 47 -11.70 -12.25 -4.76
C ARG A 47 -11.42 -11.81 -6.19
N ILE A 48 -10.20 -12.08 -6.66
CA ILE A 48 -9.77 -11.60 -7.99
C ILE A 48 -10.38 -12.42 -9.14
N ASP A 49 -10.69 -13.71 -8.90
CA ASP A 49 -11.10 -14.63 -9.95
C ASP A 49 -12.37 -14.17 -10.68
N PRO A 50 -13.46 -13.70 -10.01
CA PRO A 50 -14.63 -13.15 -10.69
C PRO A 50 -14.32 -11.93 -11.56
N ALA A 51 -13.37 -11.10 -11.16
CA ALA A 51 -12.93 -9.95 -11.98
C ALA A 51 -12.20 -10.41 -13.25
N ILE A 52 -11.34 -11.43 -13.13
CA ILE A 52 -10.67 -12.03 -14.30
C ILE A 52 -11.68 -12.63 -15.28
N GLU A 53 -12.69 -13.34 -14.78
CA GLU A 53 -13.76 -13.92 -15.60
C GLU A 53 -14.57 -12.83 -16.32
N ALA A 54 -14.95 -11.77 -15.60
CA ALA A 54 -15.67 -10.64 -16.19
C ALA A 54 -14.85 -9.94 -17.28
N ILE A 55 -13.55 -9.75 -17.07
CA ILE A 55 -12.65 -9.16 -18.07
C ILE A 55 -12.57 -10.05 -19.32
N ARG A 56 -12.44 -11.38 -19.15
CA ARG A 56 -12.35 -12.33 -20.26
C ARG A 56 -13.63 -12.47 -21.07
N ALA A 57 -14.78 -12.19 -20.45
CA ALA A 57 -16.08 -12.23 -21.12
C ALA A 57 -16.35 -11.03 -22.03
N LEU A 58 -15.51 -9.98 -21.95
CA LEU A 58 -15.67 -8.79 -22.79
C LEU A 58 -15.20 -9.05 -24.24
N PRO A 59 -15.76 -8.32 -25.21
CA PRO A 59 -15.28 -8.34 -26.58
C PRO A 59 -13.80 -7.99 -26.68
N GLU A 60 -13.13 -8.52 -27.70
CA GLU A 60 -11.74 -8.13 -28.01
C GLU A 60 -11.65 -6.62 -28.25
N GLY A 61 -10.64 -5.99 -27.69
CA GLY A 61 -10.44 -4.55 -27.80
C GLY A 61 -11.17 -3.72 -26.75
N ALA A 62 -12.03 -4.31 -25.90
CA ALA A 62 -12.71 -3.57 -24.83
C ALA A 62 -11.71 -2.87 -23.88
N ASP A 63 -12.06 -1.65 -23.47
CA ASP A 63 -11.27 -0.88 -22.52
C ASP A 63 -11.71 -1.22 -21.08
N VAL A 64 -10.74 -1.65 -20.27
CA VAL A 64 -10.93 -2.02 -18.88
C VAL A 64 -10.04 -1.19 -17.99
N VAL A 65 -10.62 -0.62 -16.94
CA VAL A 65 -9.89 0.05 -15.87
C VAL A 65 -9.92 -0.81 -14.61
N VAL A 66 -8.75 -1.06 -14.03
CA VAL A 66 -8.63 -1.71 -12.71
C VAL A 66 -8.05 -0.70 -11.74
N VAL A 67 -8.69 -0.50 -10.60
CA VAL A 67 -8.26 0.46 -9.57
C VAL A 67 -7.76 -0.28 -8.33
N ALA A 68 -6.52 -0.04 -7.97
CA ALA A 68 -5.87 -0.61 -6.79
C ALA A 68 -5.51 0.47 -5.78
N SER A 69 -5.64 0.19 -4.48
CA SER A 69 -5.16 1.11 -3.44
C SER A 69 -3.65 1.24 -3.47
N GLY A 70 -3.12 2.46 -3.42
CA GLY A 70 -1.69 2.74 -3.49
C GLY A 70 -1.05 2.30 -4.80
N ASP A 71 0.16 1.75 -4.73
CA ASP A 71 0.88 1.23 -5.91
C ASP A 71 0.37 -0.17 -6.29
N PRO A 72 -0.15 -0.35 -7.54
CA PRO A 72 -0.65 -1.64 -8.02
C PRO A 72 0.42 -2.75 -8.09
N LEU A 73 1.69 -2.37 -8.13
CA LEU A 73 2.81 -3.31 -8.24
C LEU A 73 3.29 -3.82 -6.88
N PHE A 74 2.94 -3.12 -5.79
CA PHE A 74 3.39 -3.49 -4.45
C PHE A 74 2.32 -4.34 -3.75
N TYR A 75 2.52 -5.67 -3.70
CA TYR A 75 1.55 -6.67 -3.18
C TYR A 75 0.14 -6.53 -3.78
N GLY A 76 0.04 -5.91 -4.96
CA GLY A 76 -1.22 -5.54 -5.59
C GLY A 76 -1.75 -6.56 -6.58
N VAL A 77 -2.85 -6.17 -7.22
CA VAL A 77 -3.66 -6.98 -8.14
C VAL A 77 -2.89 -7.40 -9.41
N VAL A 78 -1.88 -6.63 -9.83
CA VAL A 78 -1.12 -6.83 -11.08
C VAL A 78 -0.52 -8.23 -11.17
N ARG A 79 0.04 -8.76 -10.07
CA ARG A 79 0.63 -10.11 -10.06
C ARG A 79 -0.39 -11.19 -10.46
N ARG A 80 -1.60 -11.10 -9.94
CA ARG A 80 -2.68 -12.07 -10.20
C ARG A 80 -3.24 -11.92 -11.62
N LEU A 81 -3.44 -10.70 -12.10
CA LEU A 81 -3.88 -10.44 -13.48
C LEU A 81 -2.86 -10.93 -14.51
N ARG A 82 -1.57 -10.69 -14.28
CA ARG A 82 -0.50 -11.20 -15.16
C ARG A 82 -0.39 -12.73 -15.12
N ALA A 83 -0.53 -13.34 -13.95
CA ALA A 83 -0.55 -14.80 -13.83
C ALA A 83 -1.74 -15.43 -14.58
N ALA A 84 -2.85 -14.68 -14.75
CA ALA A 84 -3.98 -15.08 -15.58
C ALA A 84 -3.76 -14.85 -17.09
N GLY A 85 -2.56 -14.42 -17.52
CA GLY A 85 -2.22 -14.22 -18.94
C GLY A 85 -2.74 -12.88 -19.53
N LEU A 86 -3.20 -11.95 -18.70
CA LEU A 86 -3.72 -10.67 -19.17
C LEU A 86 -2.58 -9.68 -19.47
N ALA A 87 -2.63 -9.03 -20.64
CA ALA A 87 -1.73 -7.93 -20.99
C ALA A 87 -2.21 -6.63 -20.32
N LEU A 88 -1.30 -5.96 -19.58
CA LEU A 88 -1.63 -4.83 -18.74
C LEU A 88 -0.74 -3.62 -19.06
N ARG A 89 -1.36 -2.43 -19.01
CA ARG A 89 -0.67 -1.17 -18.77
C ARG A 89 -0.84 -0.81 -17.30
N VAL A 90 0.22 -0.34 -16.62
CA VAL A 90 0.15 0.09 -15.23
C VAL A 90 0.47 1.58 -15.14
N VAL A 91 -0.37 2.29 -14.41
CA VAL A 91 -0.16 3.71 -14.04
C VAL A 91 -0.01 3.73 -12.51
N PRO A 92 1.22 3.89 -12.00
CA PRO A 92 1.48 3.81 -10.57
C PRO A 92 0.96 5.03 -9.81
N GLU A 93 0.76 4.85 -8.52
CA GLU A 93 0.51 5.89 -7.54
C GLU A 93 1.47 5.72 -6.35
N VAL A 94 1.59 6.73 -5.52
CA VAL A 94 2.33 6.61 -4.26
C VAL A 94 1.72 5.50 -3.42
N GLY A 95 2.55 4.58 -2.95
CA GLY A 95 2.12 3.51 -2.06
C GLY A 95 1.86 4.01 -0.64
N SER A 96 0.95 3.37 0.10
CA SER A 96 0.62 3.77 1.48
C SER A 96 1.83 3.75 2.43
N LEU A 97 2.78 2.82 2.24
CA LEU A 97 4.01 2.82 3.04
C LEU A 97 4.94 3.98 2.67
N GLN A 98 5.06 4.33 1.38
CA GLN A 98 5.81 5.52 0.96
C GLN A 98 5.22 6.79 1.57
N ALA A 99 3.88 6.92 1.55
CA ALA A 99 3.19 8.05 2.16
C ALA A 99 3.41 8.10 3.69
N ALA A 100 3.40 6.94 4.37
CA ALA A 100 3.66 6.85 5.80
C ALA A 100 5.10 7.29 6.16
N PHE A 101 6.11 6.86 5.40
CA PHE A 101 7.49 7.33 5.58
C PHE A 101 7.64 8.82 5.30
N ALA A 102 6.99 9.32 4.24
CA ALA A 102 7.00 10.75 3.90
C ALA A 102 6.36 11.61 5.00
N ALA A 103 5.29 11.14 5.63
CA ALA A 103 4.60 11.86 6.70
C ALA A 103 5.47 12.09 7.97
N VAL A 104 6.49 11.25 8.18
CA VAL A 104 7.46 11.39 9.27
C VAL A 104 8.86 11.77 8.78
N ALA A 105 8.97 12.20 7.51
CA ALA A 105 10.21 12.63 6.87
C ALA A 105 11.39 11.63 7.03
N LEU A 106 11.09 10.32 7.02
CA LEU A 106 12.07 9.26 7.25
C LEU A 106 12.44 8.57 5.92
N PRO A 107 13.73 8.48 5.54
CA PRO A 107 14.20 7.66 4.43
C PRO A 107 13.81 6.20 4.60
N TRP A 108 13.53 5.50 3.50
CA TRP A 108 13.02 4.12 3.52
C TRP A 108 13.78 3.16 2.59
N ASP A 109 14.90 3.59 2.03
CA ASP A 109 15.78 2.79 1.17
C ASP A 109 16.43 1.60 1.90
N ASP A 110 16.58 1.69 3.24
CA ASP A 110 17.05 0.64 4.13
C ASP A 110 15.90 -0.11 4.85
N ALA A 111 14.65 0.21 4.55
CA ALA A 111 13.49 -0.41 5.19
C ALA A 111 13.13 -1.77 4.59
N LEU A 112 12.76 -2.72 5.43
CA LEU A 112 12.12 -3.95 4.98
C LEU A 112 10.60 -3.72 4.86
N LEU A 113 10.08 -3.86 3.64
CA LEU A 113 8.66 -3.70 3.36
C LEU A 113 7.99 -5.07 3.26
N VAL A 114 6.97 -5.29 4.09
CA VAL A 114 6.27 -6.57 4.21
C VAL A 114 4.75 -6.40 4.17
N SER A 115 4.04 -7.49 3.95
CA SER A 115 2.58 -7.48 3.92
C SER A 115 2.00 -8.65 4.69
N ALA A 116 1.13 -8.36 5.65
CA ALA A 116 0.24 -9.34 6.28
C ALA A 116 -1.09 -9.49 5.53
N HIS A 117 -1.37 -8.61 4.56
CA HIS A 117 -2.64 -8.56 3.85
C HIS A 117 -2.91 -9.84 3.03
N GLY A 118 -3.89 -10.63 3.49
CA GLY A 118 -4.30 -11.85 2.80
C GLY A 118 -3.31 -13.02 2.86
N ASN A 119 -2.25 -12.92 3.67
CA ASN A 119 -1.20 -13.92 3.82
C ASN A 119 -1.08 -14.41 5.28
N ASP A 120 -0.24 -15.42 5.50
CA ASP A 120 0.22 -15.77 6.84
C ASP A 120 0.98 -14.58 7.45
N PRO A 121 0.57 -14.05 8.61
CA PRO A 121 1.23 -12.91 9.23
C PRO A 121 2.57 -13.26 9.89
N ALA A 122 2.86 -14.53 10.19
CA ALA A 122 4.02 -14.93 10.96
C ALA A 122 5.36 -14.41 10.39
N PRO A 123 5.63 -14.49 9.07
CA PRO A 123 6.85 -13.94 8.50
C PRO A 123 6.95 -12.42 8.66
N SER A 124 5.83 -11.70 8.50
CA SER A 124 5.78 -10.22 8.63
C SER A 124 6.01 -9.80 10.08
N LEU A 125 5.41 -10.49 11.05
CA LEU A 125 5.63 -10.24 12.47
C LEU A 125 7.06 -10.61 12.91
N ALA A 126 7.65 -11.66 12.33
CA ALA A 126 9.07 -11.99 12.55
C ALA A 126 9.99 -10.89 12.01
N ALA A 127 9.68 -10.31 10.85
CA ALA A 127 10.41 -9.19 10.30
C ALA A 127 10.37 -7.97 11.24
N CYS A 128 9.20 -7.63 11.82
CA CYS A 128 9.05 -6.54 12.78
C CYS A 128 9.91 -6.73 14.05
N ARG A 129 10.19 -7.98 14.44
CA ARG A 129 11.11 -8.26 15.55
C ARG A 129 12.57 -8.10 15.16
N ALA A 130 12.94 -8.59 13.98
CA ALA A 130 14.33 -8.77 13.58
C ALA A 130 14.96 -7.53 12.93
N HIS A 131 14.17 -6.70 12.24
CA HIS A 131 14.70 -5.58 11.48
C HIS A 131 14.49 -4.24 12.20
N PRO A 132 15.45 -3.30 12.06
CA PRO A 132 15.37 -2.00 12.74
C PRO A 132 14.32 -1.06 12.12
N LYS A 133 13.95 -1.24 10.84
CA LYS A 133 13.02 -0.39 10.11
C LYS A 133 12.14 -1.25 9.21
N VAL A 134 10.85 -1.36 9.54
CA VAL A 134 9.90 -2.20 8.81
C VAL A 134 8.66 -1.40 8.47
N GLY A 135 8.25 -1.43 7.20
CA GLY A 135 6.94 -0.97 6.75
C GLY A 135 6.00 -2.16 6.53
N LEU A 136 4.84 -2.18 7.19
CA LEU A 136 3.92 -3.30 7.15
C LEU A 136 2.54 -2.89 6.63
N LEU A 137 2.11 -3.54 5.52
CA LEU A 137 0.72 -3.51 5.08
C LEU A 137 -0.11 -4.41 5.98
N THR A 138 -1.10 -3.84 6.65
CA THR A 138 -1.99 -4.53 7.58
C THR A 138 -3.25 -5.08 6.91
N ASP A 139 -3.97 -5.92 7.63
CA ASP A 139 -5.33 -6.32 7.31
C ASP A 139 -6.19 -6.35 8.60
N PRO A 140 -7.51 -6.60 8.52
CA PRO A 140 -8.37 -6.61 9.71
C PRO A 140 -7.99 -7.64 10.78
N ARG A 141 -7.19 -8.66 10.43
CA ARG A 141 -6.75 -9.72 11.37
C ARG A 141 -5.37 -9.42 11.94
N THR A 142 -4.55 -8.69 11.21
CA THR A 142 -3.16 -8.38 11.58
C THR A 142 -2.93 -6.88 11.43
N GLY A 143 -3.23 -6.14 12.47
CA GLY A 143 -3.06 -4.70 12.60
C GLY A 143 -2.11 -4.33 13.73
N LEU A 144 -2.20 -3.07 14.16
CA LEU A 144 -1.35 -2.54 15.23
C LEU A 144 -1.32 -3.40 16.50
N PRO A 145 -2.46 -3.93 17.03
CA PRO A 145 -2.42 -4.72 18.26
C PRO A 145 -1.55 -5.98 18.16
N GLN A 146 -1.66 -6.74 17.05
CA GLN A 146 -0.88 -7.96 16.81
C GLN A 146 0.61 -7.65 16.61
N ILE A 147 0.91 -6.50 15.97
CA ILE A 147 2.28 -6.03 15.77
C ILE A 147 2.92 -5.69 17.12
N VAL A 148 2.22 -4.91 17.94
CA VAL A 148 2.69 -4.49 19.29
C VAL A 148 2.91 -5.71 20.18
N GLU A 149 2.00 -6.67 20.18
CA GLU A 149 2.17 -7.93 20.92
C GLU A 149 3.41 -8.70 20.45
N ALA A 150 3.60 -8.81 19.14
CA ALA A 150 4.74 -9.53 18.56
C ALA A 150 6.08 -8.87 18.83
N THR A 151 6.12 -7.57 19.09
CA THR A 151 7.34 -6.78 19.31
C THR A 151 7.47 -6.28 20.75
N ALA A 152 6.66 -6.80 21.67
CA ALA A 152 6.64 -6.41 23.07
C ALA A 152 8.01 -6.48 23.75
N GLY A 153 8.36 -5.43 24.49
CA GLY A 153 9.60 -5.33 25.23
C GLY A 153 10.85 -5.07 24.39
N LEU A 154 10.70 -4.87 23.06
CA LEU A 154 11.84 -4.54 22.18
C LEU A 154 12.12 -3.04 22.07
N GLY A 155 11.37 -2.19 22.78
CA GLY A 155 11.56 -0.73 22.75
C GLY A 155 11.26 -0.11 21.38
N ARG A 156 10.32 -0.69 20.61
CA ARG A 156 9.96 -0.19 19.28
C ARG A 156 9.15 1.10 19.37
N SER A 157 9.35 1.98 18.38
CA SER A 157 8.46 3.08 18.05
C SER A 157 7.54 2.66 16.90
N TYR A 158 6.29 3.10 16.92
CA TYR A 158 5.29 2.74 15.90
C TYR A 158 4.77 4.00 15.22
N VAL A 159 4.86 4.07 13.90
CA VAL A 159 4.14 5.08 13.12
C VAL A 159 2.86 4.43 12.63
N LEU A 160 1.73 4.87 13.19
CA LEU A 160 0.40 4.46 12.76
C LEU A 160 -0.13 5.48 11.76
N ALA A 161 -0.25 5.07 10.51
CA ALA A 161 -0.76 5.91 9.43
C ALA A 161 -2.12 5.38 8.95
N GLU A 162 -3.16 6.14 9.25
CA GLU A 162 -4.57 5.79 9.04
C GLU A 162 -5.15 6.61 7.92
N ARG A 163 -5.91 5.98 7.02
CA ARG A 163 -6.72 6.60 5.97
C ARG A 163 -5.93 7.59 5.10
N LEU A 164 -4.69 7.22 4.79
CA LEU A 164 -3.77 8.05 4.01
C LEU A 164 -4.40 8.53 2.70
N GLY A 165 -4.28 9.84 2.46
CA GLY A 165 -4.85 10.56 1.34
C GLY A 165 -6.33 10.90 1.49
N GLU A 166 -7.03 10.48 2.54
CA GLU A 166 -8.42 10.84 2.82
C GLU A 166 -8.50 12.13 3.67
N SER A 167 -9.66 12.79 3.71
CA SER A 167 -9.82 14.06 4.44
C SER A 167 -9.64 13.95 5.95
N ASP A 168 -9.75 12.75 6.49
CA ASP A 168 -9.53 12.40 7.90
C ASP A 168 -8.28 11.53 8.09
N GLU A 169 -7.29 11.70 7.20
CA GLU A 169 -5.96 11.14 7.35
C GLU A 169 -5.37 11.48 8.72
N ARG A 170 -4.76 10.48 9.32
CA ARG A 170 -4.11 10.66 10.62
C ARG A 170 -2.82 9.86 10.69
N VAL A 171 -1.73 10.54 11.03
CA VAL A 171 -0.44 9.89 11.29
C VAL A 171 -0.01 10.20 12.72
N ARG A 172 0.38 9.16 13.45
CA ARG A 172 0.81 9.26 14.85
C ARG A 172 2.07 8.44 15.07
N VAL A 173 3.02 9.01 15.80
CA VAL A 173 4.18 8.29 16.33
C VAL A 173 3.83 7.88 17.75
N LEU A 174 3.97 6.61 18.07
CA LEU A 174 3.49 6.00 19.29
C LEU A 174 4.61 5.19 19.97
N THR A 175 4.65 5.28 21.29
CA THR A 175 5.36 4.32 22.13
C THR A 175 4.60 2.99 22.18
N GLU A 176 5.20 1.95 22.80
CA GLU A 176 4.55 0.65 22.96
C GLU A 176 3.25 0.78 23.80
N ASP A 177 3.28 1.55 24.89
CA ASP A 177 2.11 1.73 25.78
C ASP A 177 0.98 2.47 25.09
N GLU A 178 1.29 3.54 24.35
CA GLU A 178 0.31 4.29 23.55
C GLU A 178 -0.30 3.42 22.45
N ALA A 179 0.54 2.64 21.77
CA ALA A 179 0.08 1.74 20.69
C ALA A 179 -0.83 0.61 21.21
N ARG A 180 -0.60 0.13 22.44
CA ARG A 180 -1.50 -0.84 23.11
C ARG A 180 -2.88 -0.26 23.42
N ALA A 181 -2.95 1.03 23.71
CA ALA A 181 -4.19 1.70 24.12
C ALA A 181 -5.08 2.13 22.94
N ILE A 182 -4.59 2.04 21.71
CA ILE A 182 -5.26 2.58 20.52
C ILE A 182 -5.97 1.48 19.72
N VAL A 183 -7.22 1.76 19.33
CA VAL A 183 -7.92 1.02 18.28
C VAL A 183 -7.74 1.78 16.97
N PRO A 184 -6.98 1.24 15.99
CA PRO A 184 -6.72 1.95 14.75
C PRO A 184 -7.94 1.98 13.83
N ALA A 185 -8.13 3.13 13.14
CA ALA A 185 -9.11 3.23 12.07
C ALA A 185 -8.63 2.46 10.83
N GLN A 186 -9.56 2.01 10.00
CA GLN A 186 -9.28 1.30 8.75
C GLN A 186 -9.51 2.21 7.53
N PRO A 187 -8.70 2.06 6.45
CA PRO A 187 -7.47 1.26 6.38
C PRO A 187 -6.29 1.95 7.07
N HIS A 188 -5.33 1.17 7.54
CA HIS A 188 -4.08 1.72 8.08
C HIS A 188 -2.85 0.89 7.68
N VAL A 189 -1.69 1.49 7.79
CA VAL A 189 -0.39 0.83 7.72
C VAL A 189 0.43 1.19 8.95
N VAL A 190 1.44 0.39 9.24
CA VAL A 190 2.30 0.59 10.42
C VAL A 190 3.77 0.57 10.01
N LEU A 191 4.53 1.57 10.46
CA LEU A 191 5.98 1.47 10.47
C LEU A 191 6.40 1.03 11.87
N VAL A 192 7.29 0.05 11.93
CA VAL A 192 7.90 -0.45 13.18
C VAL A 192 9.37 -0.10 13.14
N LEU A 193 9.80 0.74 14.08
CA LEU A 193 11.12 1.35 14.09
C LEU A 193 11.87 0.99 15.37
N ALA A 194 13.18 0.75 15.27
CA ALA A 194 14.06 0.57 16.42
C ALA A 194 14.29 1.88 17.18
N HIS A 195 14.18 3.02 16.49
CA HIS A 195 14.38 4.37 17.03
C HIS A 195 13.19 5.24 16.71
N HIS A 196 12.93 6.27 17.53
CA HIS A 196 11.92 7.27 17.22
C HIS A 196 12.27 7.97 15.89
N PRO A 197 11.30 8.34 15.02
CA PRO A 197 11.59 8.98 13.74
C PRO A 197 12.47 10.24 13.83
N ASP A 198 12.36 11.00 14.91
CA ASP A 198 13.17 12.22 15.16
C ASP A 198 14.57 11.91 15.69
N ASP A 199 14.87 10.65 16.04
CA ASP A 199 16.22 10.26 16.45
C ASP A 199 17.11 10.15 15.19
N PRO A 200 18.29 10.78 15.16
CA PRO A 200 19.23 10.60 14.06
C PRO A 200 19.59 9.15 13.74
N ALA A 201 19.54 8.25 14.72
CA ALA A 201 19.74 6.81 14.52
C ALA A 201 18.63 6.15 13.65
N ALA A 202 17.44 6.77 13.55
CA ALA A 202 16.38 6.29 12.68
C ALA A 202 16.67 6.50 11.19
N LEU A 203 17.62 7.39 10.83
CA LEU A 203 18.01 7.61 9.44
C LEU A 203 18.62 6.35 8.82
N GLY A 204 19.19 5.46 9.65
CA GLY A 204 19.85 4.25 9.20
C GLY A 204 21.22 4.51 8.57
N GLU A 205 21.86 3.45 8.13
CA GLU A 205 23.09 3.56 7.35
C GLU A 205 22.74 3.72 5.87
N GLN A 206 23.27 4.74 5.21
CA GLN A 206 23.24 4.78 3.76
C GLN A 206 23.93 3.53 3.24
N HIS A 207 23.22 2.69 2.49
CA HIS A 207 23.87 1.62 1.76
C HIS A 207 24.95 2.24 0.89
N PRO A 208 26.23 1.90 1.09
CA PRO A 208 27.26 2.34 0.18
C PRO A 208 26.84 1.82 -1.19
N LEU A 209 26.43 2.74 -2.07
CA LEU A 209 26.26 2.39 -3.48
C LEU A 209 27.56 1.72 -3.89
N ALA A 210 27.49 0.49 -4.37
CA ALA A 210 28.64 -0.20 -4.98
C ALA A 210 29.01 0.55 -6.25
N GLY A 211 29.84 1.60 -6.10
CA GLY A 211 30.30 2.48 -7.16
C GLY A 211 30.96 3.67 -6.51
N GLY A 212 32.25 3.83 -6.76
CA GLY A 212 33.11 4.86 -6.20
C GLY A 212 32.59 6.29 -6.33
N PRO A 213 33.38 7.29 -5.87
CA PRO A 213 32.93 8.67 -5.76
C PRO A 213 32.36 9.14 -7.09
N ARG A 214 31.13 9.63 -7.06
CA ARG A 214 30.57 10.42 -8.16
C ARG A 214 31.27 11.76 -8.14
N GLU A 215 32.48 11.82 -8.71
CA GLU A 215 32.98 13.03 -9.29
C GLU A 215 32.13 13.27 -10.54
N ASP A 216 31.64 14.49 -10.69
CA ASP A 216 30.92 15.01 -11.85
C ASP A 216 29.40 14.76 -11.91
N LEU A 217 28.64 15.53 -11.12
CA LEU A 217 27.38 16.14 -11.54
C LEU A 217 27.37 17.59 -11.00
N ALA A 218 28.13 18.44 -11.67
CA ALA A 218 27.95 19.89 -11.62
C ALA A 218 27.16 20.33 -12.84
#